data_e39087c3e5b577bb8ed6a873af14edac
#
_entry.id   e39087c3e5b577bb8ed6a873af14edac
#
_cell.length_a   1.000
_cell.length_b   1.000
_cell.length_c   1.000
_cell.angle_alpha   90.00
_cell.angle_beta   90.00
_cell.angle_gamma   90.00
#
_symmetry.space_group_name_H-M   'P 1'
#
loop_
_entity.id
_entity.type
_entity.pdbx_description
1 polymer ?
#
loop_
_entity_poly.entity_id
_entity_poly.type
_entity_poly.pdbx_seq_one_letter_code
_entity_poly.pdbx_strand_id
1 'polypeptide(L)'
;MRHKLNLDLRSVDRIAMLIHSAYGAGKTYLVGDMLKAELERTKGPVLFVNVKGEDGTLSLADMGLGDVGETVETLTDWKELVADAHKRGLKAIGVDSMKALVRLVMRDKIGVDRPPEKTEYGIIHWVMENLATELRTLASVVLCVCPSDKSVNQLDGRTYITPDLPGREAAGSAGWFDFVGYLKADTLSPKEVTRAITFAPNASIITRQRLPKPITHDISIPTGKGGWAAIRGAIEKALQS
;
A
#
# COMPACT_ATOMS: atom_id res chain seq x y z
N MET A 1 27.98 -7.42 11.40
CA MET A 1 28.07 -8.49 10.37
C MET A 1 27.82 -7.88 9.00
N ARG A 2 28.68 -8.09 8.02
CA ARG A 2 28.47 -7.65 6.64
C ARG A 2 27.81 -8.80 5.88
N HIS A 3 26.59 -8.63 5.41
CA HIS A 3 25.93 -9.62 4.57
C HIS A 3 26.28 -9.38 3.10
N LYS A 4 26.63 -10.43 2.37
CA LYS A 4 26.76 -10.33 0.91
C LYS A 4 25.40 -10.05 0.32
N LEU A 5 25.30 -9.01 -0.51
CA LEU A 5 24.11 -8.76 -1.32
C LEU A 5 23.98 -9.91 -2.33
N ASN A 6 22.95 -10.71 -2.18
CA ASN A 6 22.60 -11.70 -3.21
C ASN A 6 21.71 -10.99 -4.23
N LEU A 7 22.30 -10.59 -5.34
CA LEU A 7 21.63 -9.88 -6.44
C LEU A 7 21.04 -10.88 -7.46
N ASP A 8 20.30 -11.88 -7.01
CA ASP A 8 19.49 -12.64 -7.97
C ASP A 8 18.29 -11.77 -8.39
N LEU A 9 18.53 -10.94 -9.39
CA LEU A 9 17.56 -10.00 -9.97
C LEU A 9 16.43 -10.70 -10.74
N ARG A 10 16.42 -12.04 -10.79
CA ARG A 10 15.44 -12.81 -11.56
C ARG A 10 14.24 -13.28 -10.76
N SER A 11 14.29 -13.16 -9.43
CA SER A 11 13.16 -13.53 -8.58
C SER A 11 12.56 -12.30 -7.89
N VAL A 12 11.25 -12.12 -8.07
CA VAL A 12 10.47 -11.12 -7.34
C VAL A 12 10.14 -11.67 -5.96
N ASP A 13 11.18 -11.88 -5.15
CA ASP A 13 11.00 -12.47 -3.82
C ASP A 13 10.50 -11.46 -2.79
N ARG A 14 10.66 -10.16 -3.09
CA ARG A 14 10.18 -9.09 -2.22
C ARG A 14 9.54 -7.97 -3.03
N ILE A 15 8.32 -7.62 -2.65
CA ILE A 15 7.55 -6.50 -3.21
C ILE A 15 7.00 -5.69 -2.05
N ALA A 16 7.39 -4.43 -1.95
CA ALA A 16 6.74 -3.47 -1.07
C ALA A 16 6.04 -2.40 -1.91
N MET A 17 4.72 -2.33 -1.78
CA MET A 17 3.86 -1.55 -2.66
C MET A 17 2.90 -0.67 -1.87
N LEU A 18 2.72 0.58 -2.31
CA LEU A 18 1.65 1.46 -1.90
C LEU A 18 0.71 1.69 -3.09
N ILE A 19 -0.57 1.44 -2.90
CA ILE A 19 -1.61 1.76 -3.88
C ILE A 19 -2.50 2.86 -3.33
N HIS A 20 -2.61 3.97 -4.06
CA HIS A 20 -3.54 5.02 -3.70
C HIS A 20 -4.62 5.21 -4.77
N SER A 21 -5.81 5.64 -4.36
CA SER A 21 -6.94 5.90 -5.26
C SER A 21 -8.06 6.67 -4.57
N ALA A 22 -9.03 7.11 -5.34
CA ALA A 22 -10.29 7.62 -4.79
C ALA A 22 -10.99 6.56 -3.91
N TYR A 23 -11.89 7.02 -3.04
CA TYR A 23 -12.76 6.12 -2.29
C TYR A 23 -13.63 5.27 -3.25
N GLY A 24 -13.91 4.02 -2.87
CA GLY A 24 -14.73 3.11 -3.69
C GLY A 24 -14.04 2.50 -4.92
N ALA A 25 -12.78 2.81 -5.20
CA ALA A 25 -12.06 2.26 -6.35
C ALA A 25 -11.70 0.76 -6.24
N GLY A 26 -11.85 0.15 -5.05
CA GLY A 26 -11.58 -1.28 -4.82
C GLY A 26 -10.22 -1.59 -4.21
N LYS A 27 -9.62 -0.65 -3.47
CA LYS A 27 -8.33 -0.84 -2.77
C LYS A 27 -8.32 -2.05 -1.84
N THR A 28 -9.28 -2.10 -0.91
CA THR A 28 -9.41 -3.21 0.06
C THR A 28 -9.59 -4.55 -0.64
N TYR A 29 -10.39 -4.57 -1.73
CA TYR A 29 -10.56 -5.76 -2.54
C TYR A 29 -9.25 -6.23 -3.16
N LEU A 30 -8.42 -5.31 -3.68
CA LEU A 30 -7.10 -5.63 -4.23
C LEU A 30 -6.16 -6.21 -3.16
N VAL A 31 -6.22 -5.70 -1.93
CA VAL A 31 -5.48 -6.27 -0.79
C VAL A 31 -5.92 -7.71 -0.53
N GLY A 32 -7.22 -7.96 -0.46
CA GLY A 32 -7.76 -9.32 -0.27
C GLY A 32 -7.36 -10.27 -1.42
N ASP A 33 -7.43 -9.82 -2.68
CA ASP A 33 -7.01 -10.60 -3.84
C ASP A 33 -5.52 -10.96 -3.78
N MET A 34 -4.67 -10.01 -3.35
CA MET A 34 -3.25 -10.25 -3.11
C MET A 34 -3.01 -11.30 -2.02
N LEU A 35 -3.66 -11.15 -0.85
CA LEU A 35 -3.49 -12.09 0.26
C LEU A 35 -3.92 -13.50 -0.13
N LYS A 36 -5.04 -13.63 -0.83
CA LYS A 36 -5.54 -14.92 -1.32
C LYS A 36 -4.59 -15.57 -2.32
N ALA A 37 -4.12 -14.80 -3.29
CA ALA A 37 -3.20 -15.30 -4.30
C ALA A 37 -1.85 -15.73 -3.67
N GLU A 38 -1.32 -14.97 -2.72
CA GLU A 38 -0.08 -15.32 -2.03
C GLU A 38 -0.26 -16.52 -1.08
N LEU A 39 -1.40 -16.64 -0.41
CA LEU A 39 -1.75 -17.82 0.40
C LEU A 39 -1.81 -19.08 -0.48
N GLU A 40 -2.49 -19.00 -1.63
CA GLU A 40 -2.59 -20.12 -2.57
C GLU A 40 -1.24 -20.50 -3.19
N ARG A 41 -0.42 -19.51 -3.53
CA ARG A 41 0.91 -19.71 -4.15
C ARG A 41 1.94 -20.27 -3.19
N THR A 42 2.00 -19.74 -1.96
CA THR A 42 3.08 -20.05 -1.01
C THR A 42 2.72 -21.11 0.02
N LYS A 43 1.41 -21.35 0.24
CA LYS A 43 0.85 -22.16 1.33
C LYS A 43 1.32 -21.71 2.72
N GLY A 44 1.84 -20.48 2.82
CA GLY A 44 2.32 -19.90 4.06
C GLY A 44 1.38 -18.83 4.62
N PRO A 45 1.61 -18.39 5.86
CA PRO A 45 0.71 -17.45 6.53
C PRO A 45 0.69 -16.08 5.86
N VAL A 46 -0.50 -15.48 5.83
CA VAL A 46 -0.74 -14.11 5.37
C VAL A 46 -1.47 -13.33 6.46
N LEU A 47 -1.39 -12.01 6.43
CA LEU A 47 -2.01 -11.14 7.43
C LEU A 47 -2.65 -9.93 6.77
N PHE A 48 -3.90 -9.64 7.14
CA PHE A 48 -4.54 -8.36 6.87
C PHE A 48 -4.55 -7.51 8.14
N VAL A 49 -4.05 -6.30 8.03
CA VAL A 49 -4.07 -5.32 9.12
C VAL A 49 -5.11 -4.26 8.81
N ASN A 50 -6.21 -4.32 9.57
CA ASN A 50 -7.22 -3.28 9.59
C ASN A 50 -6.80 -2.21 10.61
N VAL A 51 -6.54 -0.99 10.14
CA VAL A 51 -6.21 0.10 11.06
C VAL A 51 -7.51 0.82 11.45
N LYS A 52 -7.72 1.05 12.74
CA LYS A 52 -8.95 1.66 13.28
C LYS A 52 -9.37 2.92 12.51
N GLY A 53 -10.63 2.93 12.11
CA GLY A 53 -11.23 4.00 11.31
C GLY A 53 -11.40 3.64 9.83
N GLU A 54 -11.04 2.41 9.45
CA GLU A 54 -11.35 1.82 8.13
C GLU A 54 -12.26 0.60 8.34
N ASP A 55 -13.27 0.45 7.49
CA ASP A 55 -14.25 -0.66 7.59
C ASP A 55 -14.08 -1.72 6.48
N GLY A 56 -12.82 -2.05 6.17
CA GLY A 56 -12.47 -2.98 5.09
C GLY A 56 -12.82 -4.46 5.35
N THR A 57 -13.19 -4.82 6.58
CA THR A 57 -13.36 -6.22 7.02
C THR A 57 -14.48 -6.98 6.30
N LEU A 58 -15.58 -6.31 5.92
CA LEU A 58 -16.68 -6.93 5.20
C LEU A 58 -16.24 -7.49 3.84
N SER A 59 -15.42 -6.74 3.10
CA SER A 59 -14.91 -7.20 1.80
C SER A 59 -14.02 -8.44 1.90
N LEU A 60 -13.32 -8.61 3.02
CA LEU A 60 -12.46 -9.77 3.27
C LEU A 60 -13.26 -11.01 3.65
N ALA A 61 -14.32 -10.84 4.43
CA ALA A 61 -15.24 -11.95 4.77
C ALA A 61 -15.83 -12.57 3.51
N ASP A 62 -16.29 -11.74 2.56
CA ASP A 62 -16.81 -12.20 1.26
C ASP A 62 -15.76 -12.96 0.44
N MET A 63 -14.48 -12.70 0.67
CA MET A 63 -13.37 -13.38 0.00
C MET A 63 -12.90 -14.66 0.72
N GLY A 64 -13.50 -14.99 1.87
CA GLY A 64 -13.11 -16.12 2.71
C GLY A 64 -11.79 -15.89 3.45
N LEU A 65 -11.47 -14.64 3.80
CA LEU A 65 -10.26 -14.23 4.50
C LEU A 65 -10.56 -13.68 5.91
N GLY A 66 -11.72 -14.01 6.49
CA GLY A 66 -12.13 -13.51 7.80
C GLY A 66 -11.17 -13.85 8.94
N ASP A 67 -10.50 -15.00 8.84
CA ASP A 67 -9.59 -15.50 9.89
C ASP A 67 -8.15 -14.95 9.80
N VAL A 68 -7.83 -14.18 8.76
CA VAL A 68 -6.47 -13.63 8.56
C VAL A 68 -6.36 -12.16 8.91
N GLY A 69 -7.42 -11.57 9.46
CA GLY A 69 -7.51 -10.14 9.78
C GLY A 69 -7.21 -9.85 11.25
N GLU A 70 -6.40 -8.84 11.49
CA GLU A 70 -6.18 -8.27 12.82
C GLU A 70 -6.44 -6.76 12.80
N THR A 71 -7.03 -6.21 13.88
CA THR A 71 -7.32 -4.79 14.01
C THR A 71 -6.31 -4.14 14.94
N VAL A 72 -5.77 -3.00 14.48
CA VAL A 72 -4.86 -2.16 15.24
C VAL A 72 -5.57 -0.86 15.60
N GLU A 73 -5.69 -0.58 16.90
CA GLU A 73 -6.36 0.62 17.41
C GLU A 73 -5.40 1.65 18.00
N THR A 74 -4.24 1.20 18.42
CA THR A 74 -3.19 2.01 19.05
C THR A 74 -1.82 1.72 18.45
N LEU A 75 -0.85 2.60 18.68
CA LEU A 75 0.54 2.35 18.28
C LEU A 75 1.18 1.21 19.11
N THR A 76 0.65 0.91 20.29
CA THR A 76 1.06 -0.24 21.09
C THR A 76 0.64 -1.53 20.41
N ASP A 77 -0.63 -1.63 19.99
CA ASP A 77 -1.13 -2.81 19.24
C ASP A 77 -0.30 -3.04 17.99
N TRP A 78 0.07 -1.96 17.28
CA TRP A 78 0.96 -2.06 16.13
C TRP A 78 2.30 -2.72 16.48
N LYS A 79 2.95 -2.29 17.56
CA LYS A 79 4.23 -2.86 17.99
C LYS A 79 4.12 -4.32 18.38
N GLU A 80 3.04 -4.70 19.07
CA GLU A 80 2.75 -6.08 19.42
C GLU A 80 2.52 -6.95 18.20
N LEU A 81 1.71 -6.46 17.23
CA LEU A 81 1.47 -7.12 15.95
C LEU A 81 2.77 -7.34 15.19
N VAL A 82 3.65 -6.34 15.09
CA VAL A 82 4.94 -6.45 14.42
C VAL A 82 5.83 -7.50 15.09
N ALA A 83 5.92 -7.48 16.43
CA ALA A 83 6.71 -8.45 17.18
C ALA A 83 6.22 -9.89 16.98
N ASP A 84 4.90 -10.08 16.84
CA ASP A 84 4.31 -11.39 16.55
C ASP A 84 4.48 -11.79 15.08
N ALA A 85 4.26 -10.87 14.15
CA ALA A 85 4.41 -11.09 12.72
C ALA A 85 5.81 -11.61 12.34
N HIS A 86 6.86 -11.10 12.99
CA HIS A 86 8.23 -11.61 12.80
C HIS A 86 8.37 -13.10 13.18
N LYS A 87 7.66 -13.57 14.20
CA LYS A 87 7.70 -14.98 14.60
C LYS A 87 6.91 -15.88 13.66
N ARG A 88 5.85 -15.34 13.05
CA ARG A 88 4.93 -16.10 12.17
C ARG A 88 5.52 -16.41 10.79
N GLY A 89 6.55 -15.70 10.34
CA GLY A 89 7.18 -15.90 9.03
C GLY A 89 6.21 -15.63 7.88
N LEU A 90 5.51 -14.50 7.93
CA LEU A 90 4.49 -14.11 6.97
C LEU A 90 5.01 -14.10 5.52
N LYS A 91 4.18 -14.55 4.60
CA LYS A 91 4.43 -14.49 3.15
C LYS A 91 3.89 -13.22 2.53
N ALA A 92 2.74 -12.77 3.02
CA ALA A 92 2.18 -11.48 2.59
C ALA A 92 1.51 -10.76 3.76
N ILE A 93 1.56 -9.43 3.69
CA ILE A 93 0.84 -8.54 4.61
C ILE A 93 0.14 -7.45 3.81
N GLY A 94 -1.12 -7.22 4.14
CA GLY A 94 -1.92 -6.12 3.61
C GLY A 94 -2.27 -5.11 4.71
N VAL A 95 -2.13 -3.82 4.46
CA VAL A 95 -2.45 -2.76 5.44
C VAL A 95 -3.50 -1.81 4.87
N ASP A 96 -4.63 -1.73 5.50
CA ASP A 96 -5.72 -0.79 5.19
C ASP A 96 -6.05 0.06 6.42
N SER A 97 -5.64 1.34 6.45
CA SER A 97 -4.90 2.07 5.44
C SER A 97 -3.69 2.82 6.03
N MET A 98 -2.76 3.23 5.16
CA MET A 98 -1.63 4.09 5.56
C MET A 98 -2.10 5.43 6.13
N LYS A 99 -3.21 5.99 5.64
CA LYS A 99 -3.81 7.21 6.20
C LYS A 99 -4.23 7.00 7.66
N ALA A 100 -4.89 5.89 7.96
CA ALA A 100 -5.30 5.56 9.32
C ALA A 100 -4.09 5.32 10.22
N LEU A 101 -3.04 4.66 9.71
CA LEU A 101 -1.79 4.44 10.45
C LEU A 101 -1.09 5.77 10.81
N VAL A 102 -1.02 6.74 9.87
CA VAL A 102 -0.50 8.08 10.17
C VAL A 102 -1.32 8.76 11.26
N ARG A 103 -2.65 8.62 11.24
CA ARG A 103 -3.52 9.16 12.30
C ARG A 103 -3.25 8.53 13.66
N LEU A 104 -2.96 7.22 13.73
CA LEU A 104 -2.54 6.58 14.97
C LEU A 104 -1.23 7.18 15.49
N VAL A 105 -0.24 7.37 14.61
CA VAL A 105 1.03 8.01 14.98
C VAL A 105 0.82 9.44 15.47
N MET A 106 0.00 10.22 14.77
CA MET A 106 -0.34 11.59 15.20
C MET A 106 -0.99 11.60 16.58
N ARG A 107 -1.96 10.73 16.81
CA ARG A 107 -2.65 10.61 18.08
C ARG A 107 -1.70 10.25 19.23
N ASP A 108 -0.78 9.30 18.99
CA ASP A 108 0.18 8.86 19.99
C ASP A 108 1.24 9.94 20.31
N LYS A 109 1.69 10.71 19.29
CA LYS A 109 2.80 11.66 19.45
C LYS A 109 2.40 13.07 19.84
N ILE A 110 1.21 13.52 19.44
CA ILE A 110 0.79 14.92 19.61
C ILE A 110 -0.59 15.08 20.29
N GLY A 111 -1.30 13.96 20.59
CA GLY A 111 -2.65 13.99 21.15
C GLY A 111 -3.74 14.14 20.09
N VAL A 112 -5.01 14.09 20.51
CA VAL A 112 -6.17 13.77 19.65
C VAL A 112 -6.76 14.97 18.92
N ASP A 113 -6.62 16.19 19.44
CA ASP A 113 -7.62 17.23 19.17
C ASP A 113 -7.07 18.48 18.46
N ARG A 114 -5.86 18.41 17.89
CA ARG A 114 -5.31 19.53 17.14
C ARG A 114 -4.48 19.10 15.93
N PRO A 115 -4.40 19.93 14.88
CA PRO A 115 -3.45 19.67 13.80
C PRO A 115 -2.00 19.77 14.32
N PRO A 116 -1.06 19.00 13.70
CA PRO A 116 0.35 19.07 14.07
C PRO A 116 0.93 20.46 13.90
N GLU A 117 1.77 20.87 14.82
CA GLU A 117 2.63 22.03 14.64
C GLU A 117 3.77 21.74 13.67
N LYS A 118 4.41 22.78 13.13
CA LYS A 118 5.44 22.64 12.10
C LYS A 118 6.59 21.72 12.52
N THR A 119 6.97 21.73 13.77
CA THR A 119 8.04 20.89 14.34
C THR A 119 7.61 19.42 14.50
N GLU A 120 6.33 19.19 14.77
CA GLU A 120 5.77 17.86 15.00
C GLU A 120 5.68 17.02 13.72
N TYR A 121 5.52 17.66 12.56
CA TYR A 121 5.58 16.96 11.26
C TYR A 121 6.91 16.22 11.07
N GLY A 122 8.02 16.75 11.61
CA GLY A 122 9.31 16.06 11.56
C GLY A 122 9.32 14.75 12.35
N ILE A 123 8.67 14.74 13.51
CA ILE A 123 8.53 13.55 14.35
C ILE A 123 7.63 12.51 13.67
N ILE A 124 6.48 12.95 13.14
CA ILE A 124 5.55 12.08 12.42
C ILE A 124 6.28 11.42 11.23
N HIS A 125 6.99 12.22 10.45
CA HIS A 125 7.76 11.73 9.30
C HIS A 125 8.76 10.63 9.71
N TRP A 126 9.59 10.91 10.69
CA TRP A 126 10.58 9.96 11.17
C TRP A 126 9.94 8.65 11.67
N VAL A 127 8.83 8.73 12.41
CA VAL A 127 8.11 7.54 12.87
C VAL A 127 7.53 6.76 11.70
N MET A 128 6.91 7.43 10.72
CA MET A 128 6.32 6.78 9.55
C MET A 128 7.37 6.13 8.64
N GLU A 129 8.53 6.75 8.48
CA GLU A 129 9.65 6.17 7.73
C GLU A 129 10.15 4.88 8.39
N ASN A 130 10.27 4.87 9.73
CA ASN A 130 10.64 3.68 10.48
C ASN A 130 9.57 2.57 10.36
N LEU A 131 8.29 2.91 10.52
CA LEU A 131 7.19 1.95 10.37
C LEU A 131 7.14 1.35 8.95
N ALA A 132 7.32 2.15 7.91
CA ALA A 132 7.37 1.67 6.53
C ALA A 132 8.58 0.77 6.28
N THR A 133 9.73 1.09 6.87
CA THR A 133 10.93 0.26 6.82
C THR A 133 10.72 -1.07 7.52
N GLU A 134 10.10 -1.06 8.70
CA GLU A 134 9.77 -2.24 9.47
C GLU A 134 8.78 -3.15 8.73
N LEU A 135 7.69 -2.60 8.18
CA LEU A 135 6.72 -3.32 7.36
C LEU A 135 7.38 -4.14 6.25
N ARG A 136 8.38 -3.58 5.58
CA ARG A 136 9.13 -4.26 4.50
C ARG A 136 9.90 -5.50 4.98
N THR A 137 10.11 -5.64 6.27
CA THR A 137 10.82 -6.80 6.86
C THR A 137 9.88 -7.91 7.29
N LEU A 138 8.57 -7.62 7.46
CA LEU A 138 7.60 -8.55 8.01
C LEU A 138 7.19 -9.67 7.05
N ALA A 139 7.18 -9.39 5.74
CA ALA A 139 6.72 -10.33 4.74
C ALA A 139 7.47 -10.16 3.41
N SER A 140 7.41 -11.19 2.56
CA SER A 140 7.95 -11.11 1.20
C SER A 140 7.13 -10.16 0.34
N VAL A 141 5.82 -10.11 0.53
CA VAL A 141 4.92 -9.20 -0.18
C VAL A 141 4.22 -8.29 0.83
N VAL A 142 4.36 -6.98 0.62
CA VAL A 142 3.70 -5.95 1.42
C VAL A 142 2.87 -5.07 0.50
N LEU A 143 1.57 -5.00 0.75
CA LEU A 143 0.67 -4.10 0.04
C LEU A 143 -0.06 -3.19 1.03
N CYS A 144 0.29 -1.93 1.00
CA CYS A 144 -0.40 -0.88 1.74
C CYS A 144 -1.34 -0.13 0.80
N VAL A 145 -2.49 0.28 1.32
CA VAL A 145 -3.41 1.14 0.56
C VAL A 145 -3.63 2.47 1.24
N CYS A 146 -3.97 3.48 0.44
CA CYS A 146 -4.21 4.84 0.92
C CYS A 146 -5.29 5.50 0.05
N PRO A 147 -6.20 6.30 0.61
CA PRO A 147 -7.00 7.22 -0.18
C PRO A 147 -6.11 8.18 -0.97
N SER A 148 -6.63 8.74 -2.06
CA SER A 148 -5.96 9.83 -2.77
C SER A 148 -6.57 11.17 -2.39
N ASP A 149 -5.72 12.18 -2.32
CA ASP A 149 -6.11 13.58 -2.32
C ASP A 149 -5.92 14.19 -3.72
N LYS A 150 -6.77 15.16 -4.05
CA LYS A 150 -6.70 15.95 -5.27
C LYS A 150 -6.54 17.43 -4.90
N SER A 151 -5.45 18.01 -5.33
CA SER A 151 -5.19 19.43 -5.18
C SER A 151 -4.99 20.10 -6.53
N VAL A 152 -5.42 21.35 -6.66
CA VAL A 152 -5.19 22.16 -7.86
C VAL A 152 -4.12 23.18 -7.53
N ASN A 153 -3.05 23.20 -8.28
CA ASN A 153 -2.03 24.22 -8.17
C ASN A 153 -2.60 25.53 -8.72
N GLN A 154 -2.67 26.56 -7.88
CA GLN A 154 -3.23 27.86 -8.24
C GLN A 154 -2.39 28.63 -9.28
N LEU A 155 -1.11 28.29 -9.44
CA LEU A 155 -0.22 28.98 -10.35
C LEU A 155 -0.34 28.50 -11.79
N ASP A 156 -0.56 27.20 -12.01
CA ASP A 156 -0.59 26.59 -13.34
C ASP A 156 -1.90 25.86 -13.69
N GLY A 157 -2.87 25.85 -12.75
CA GLY A 157 -4.17 25.19 -12.90
C GLY A 157 -4.11 23.67 -12.97
N ARG A 158 -2.94 23.04 -12.78
CA ARG A 158 -2.80 21.59 -12.86
C ARG A 158 -3.37 20.89 -11.64
N THR A 159 -4.03 19.79 -11.87
CA THR A 159 -4.50 18.91 -10.79
C THR A 159 -3.40 17.92 -10.42
N TYR A 160 -3.06 17.86 -9.14
CA TYR A 160 -2.16 16.88 -8.58
C TYR A 160 -2.94 15.83 -7.80
N ILE A 161 -2.58 14.57 -7.99
CA ILE A 161 -3.16 13.42 -7.30
C ILE A 161 -2.05 12.78 -6.47
N THR A 162 -2.24 12.77 -5.16
CA THR A 162 -1.25 12.27 -4.21
C THR A 162 -1.91 11.29 -3.24
N PRO A 163 -1.15 10.41 -2.58
CA PRO A 163 -1.65 9.73 -1.40
C PRO A 163 -2.15 10.75 -0.37
N ASP A 164 -3.34 10.53 0.21
CA ASP A 164 -3.93 11.41 1.22
C ASP A 164 -3.22 11.24 2.58
N LEU A 165 -2.03 11.79 2.64
CA LEU A 165 -1.15 11.80 3.80
C LEU A 165 -0.78 13.24 4.15
N PRO A 166 -0.61 13.58 5.43
CA PRO A 166 -0.39 14.96 5.87
C PRO A 166 0.98 15.50 5.46
N GLY A 167 1.01 16.77 5.05
CA GLY A 167 2.25 17.49 4.79
C GLY A 167 3.12 16.84 3.71
N ARG A 168 4.41 16.70 4.01
CA ARG A 168 5.38 16.08 3.08
C ARG A 168 5.29 14.55 2.97
N GLU A 169 4.47 13.89 3.81
CA GLU A 169 4.32 12.43 3.80
C GLU A 169 3.72 11.95 2.47
N ALA A 170 2.88 12.76 1.84
CA ALA A 170 2.33 12.45 0.53
C ALA A 170 3.44 12.22 -0.51
N ALA A 171 4.41 13.12 -0.60
CA ALA A 171 5.56 12.97 -1.50
C ALA A 171 6.59 11.97 -0.95
N GLY A 172 6.86 11.98 0.36
CA GLY A 172 7.81 11.10 1.05
C GLY A 172 7.44 9.63 0.91
N SER A 173 6.15 9.30 0.90
CA SER A 173 5.67 7.92 0.78
C SER A 173 6.20 7.21 -0.47
N ALA A 174 6.49 7.93 -1.54
CA ALA A 174 7.15 7.38 -2.71
C ALA A 174 8.56 6.85 -2.39
N GLY A 175 9.23 7.35 -1.35
CA GLY A 175 10.52 6.85 -0.87
C GLY A 175 10.44 5.53 -0.12
N TRP A 176 9.33 5.25 0.51
CA TRP A 176 9.16 4.12 1.44
C TRP A 176 8.92 2.79 0.75
N PHE A 177 8.36 2.79 -0.47
CA PHE A 177 7.95 1.59 -1.19
C PHE A 177 8.75 1.40 -2.48
N ASP A 178 8.83 0.16 -2.95
CA ASP A 178 9.46 -0.15 -4.24
C ASP A 178 8.54 0.24 -5.41
N PHE A 179 7.23 0.16 -5.16
CA PHE A 179 6.20 0.55 -6.11
C PHE A 179 5.20 1.47 -5.43
N VAL A 180 4.86 2.56 -6.10
CA VAL A 180 3.70 3.39 -5.76
C VAL A 180 2.82 3.48 -6.99
N GLY A 181 1.61 2.96 -6.89
CA GLY A 181 0.66 2.88 -7.99
C GLY A 181 -0.60 3.69 -7.72
N TYR A 182 -1.15 4.26 -8.78
CA TYR A 182 -2.46 4.89 -8.74
C TYR A 182 -3.50 3.99 -9.40
N LEU A 183 -4.47 3.53 -8.60
CA LEU A 183 -5.59 2.72 -9.06
C LEU A 183 -6.70 3.64 -9.57
N LYS A 184 -6.94 3.59 -10.87
CA LYS A 184 -8.05 4.26 -11.56
C LYS A 184 -9.28 3.35 -11.54
N ALA A 185 -10.44 3.95 -11.36
CA ALA A 185 -11.72 3.27 -11.51
C ALA A 185 -12.64 4.20 -12.30
N ASP A 186 -13.01 3.77 -13.49
CA ASP A 186 -13.90 4.51 -14.38
C ASP A 186 -15.24 3.78 -14.48
N THR A 187 -16.32 4.47 -14.19
CA THR A 187 -17.67 3.95 -14.30
C THR A 187 -18.21 4.26 -15.68
N LEU A 188 -18.26 3.27 -16.56
CA LEU A 188 -18.80 3.39 -17.91
C LEU A 188 -20.33 3.36 -17.90
N SER A 189 -20.91 2.58 -16.98
CA SER A 189 -22.34 2.52 -16.73
C SER A 189 -22.59 2.06 -15.29
N PRO A 190 -23.83 2.12 -14.77
CA PRO A 190 -24.15 1.65 -13.41
C PRO A 190 -23.76 0.20 -13.10
N LYS A 191 -23.50 -0.60 -14.14
CA LYS A 191 -23.14 -2.02 -14.02
C LYS A 191 -21.71 -2.31 -14.52
N GLU A 192 -21.00 -1.32 -15.06
CA GLU A 192 -19.72 -1.52 -15.69
C GLU A 192 -18.68 -0.56 -15.13
N VAL A 193 -17.78 -1.10 -14.33
CA VAL A 193 -16.64 -0.38 -13.76
C VAL A 193 -15.36 -1.00 -14.30
N THR A 194 -14.60 -0.23 -15.05
CA THR A 194 -13.24 -0.63 -15.46
C THR A 194 -12.23 -0.15 -14.43
N ARG A 195 -11.22 -0.95 -14.21
CA ARG A 195 -10.12 -0.61 -13.31
C ARG A 195 -8.78 -0.80 -13.97
N ALA A 196 -7.86 0.12 -13.71
CA ALA A 196 -6.49 0.00 -14.15
C ALA A 196 -5.55 0.60 -13.11
N ILE A 197 -4.34 0.07 -13.02
CA ILE A 197 -3.29 0.64 -12.17
C ILE A 197 -2.15 1.17 -13.03
N THR A 198 -1.67 2.36 -12.71
CA THR A 198 -0.49 2.95 -13.33
C THR A 198 0.66 3.04 -12.32
N PHE A 199 1.84 2.64 -12.75
CA PHE A 199 3.12 2.90 -12.10
C PHE A 199 3.99 3.85 -12.91
N ALA A 200 3.56 4.19 -14.13
CA ALA A 200 4.30 5.06 -15.03
C ALA A 200 4.50 6.44 -14.41
N PRO A 201 5.70 7.03 -14.52
CA PRO A 201 5.94 8.39 -14.08
C PRO A 201 4.92 9.36 -14.70
N ASN A 202 4.35 10.20 -13.87
CA ASN A 202 3.36 11.19 -14.27
C ASN A 202 3.61 12.51 -13.54
N ALA A 203 3.53 13.62 -14.26
CA ALA A 203 3.77 14.94 -13.68
C ALA A 203 2.70 15.38 -12.66
N SER A 204 1.52 14.77 -12.72
CA SER A 204 0.35 15.14 -11.91
C SER A 204 -0.08 14.06 -10.91
N ILE A 205 0.52 12.86 -10.97
CA ILE A 205 0.16 11.75 -10.09
C ILE A 205 1.43 11.20 -9.46
N ILE A 206 1.44 11.04 -8.13
CA ILE A 206 2.57 10.40 -7.46
C ILE A 206 2.53 8.91 -7.76
N THR A 207 3.51 8.48 -8.55
CA THR A 207 3.77 7.07 -8.88
C THR A 207 5.27 6.80 -8.78
N ARG A 208 5.64 5.54 -8.57
CA ARG A 208 7.02 5.09 -8.51
C ARG A 208 7.13 3.62 -8.88
N GLN A 209 8.27 3.25 -9.45
CA GLN A 209 8.67 1.87 -9.63
C GLN A 209 10.20 1.76 -9.62
N ARG A 210 10.70 0.71 -8.96
CA ARG A 210 12.13 0.38 -8.91
C ARG A 210 12.42 -0.80 -9.82
N LEU A 211 12.23 -0.62 -11.11
CA LEU A 211 12.48 -1.64 -12.13
C LEU A 211 13.60 -1.19 -13.08
N PRO A 212 14.45 -2.12 -13.55
CA PRO A 212 15.44 -1.84 -14.59
C PRO A 212 14.78 -1.32 -15.87
N LYS A 213 13.68 -1.94 -16.27
CA LYS A 213 12.80 -1.48 -17.35
C LYS A 213 11.45 -1.09 -16.78
N PRO A 214 11.06 0.18 -16.88
CA PRO A 214 9.81 0.65 -16.30
C PRO A 214 8.59 0.13 -17.06
N ILE A 215 7.52 -0.15 -16.33
CA ILE A 215 6.19 -0.39 -16.88
C ILE A 215 5.64 0.97 -17.31
N THR A 216 5.40 1.15 -18.60
CA THR A 216 5.00 2.44 -19.20
C THR A 216 3.51 2.51 -19.54
N HIS A 217 2.78 1.42 -19.39
CA HIS A 217 1.35 1.31 -19.69
C HIS A 217 0.55 1.01 -18.43
N ASP A 218 -0.73 1.31 -18.47
CA ASP A 218 -1.66 0.96 -17.42
C ASP A 218 -1.90 -0.56 -17.43
N ILE A 219 -1.89 -1.17 -16.24
CA ILE A 219 -2.21 -2.58 -16.07
C ILE A 219 -3.71 -2.67 -15.81
N SER A 220 -4.44 -3.35 -16.69
CA SER A 220 -5.88 -3.60 -16.50
C SER A 220 -6.09 -4.53 -15.30
N ILE A 221 -7.00 -4.12 -14.41
CA ILE A 221 -7.39 -4.89 -13.24
C ILE A 221 -8.74 -5.52 -13.52
N PRO A 222 -8.82 -6.86 -13.64
CA PRO A 222 -10.09 -7.53 -13.91
C PRO A 222 -11.10 -7.30 -12.78
N THR A 223 -12.38 -7.29 -13.15
CA THR A 223 -13.45 -7.26 -12.18
C THR A 223 -13.52 -8.60 -11.45
N GLY A 224 -13.45 -8.60 -10.14
CA GLY A 224 -13.36 -9.81 -9.35
C GLY A 224 -11.91 -10.23 -9.09
N LYS A 225 -11.59 -11.52 -9.25
CA LYS A 225 -10.26 -12.09 -8.93
C LYS A 225 -9.24 -11.80 -10.03
N GLY A 226 -7.95 -11.80 -9.65
CA GLY A 226 -6.82 -11.76 -10.58
C GLY A 226 -6.17 -10.40 -10.76
N GLY A 227 -6.59 -9.38 -10.01
CA GLY A 227 -5.96 -8.07 -10.03
C GLY A 227 -4.50 -8.12 -9.58
N TRP A 228 -4.23 -8.84 -8.50
CA TRP A 228 -2.87 -9.06 -8.04
C TRP A 228 -2.02 -9.87 -9.03
N ALA A 229 -2.59 -10.91 -9.62
CA ALA A 229 -1.88 -11.72 -10.62
C ALA A 229 -1.48 -10.87 -11.85
N ALA A 230 -2.33 -9.95 -12.29
CA ALA A 230 -2.02 -9.03 -13.38
C ALA A 230 -0.86 -8.08 -13.02
N ILE A 231 -0.87 -7.52 -11.82
CA ILE A 231 0.20 -6.63 -11.32
C ILE A 231 1.50 -7.40 -11.22
N ARG A 232 1.50 -8.55 -10.53
CA ARG A 232 2.67 -9.38 -10.33
C ARG A 232 3.26 -9.85 -11.65
N GLY A 233 2.43 -10.33 -12.58
CA GLY A 233 2.87 -10.75 -13.91
C GLY A 233 3.52 -9.63 -14.72
N ALA A 234 3.01 -8.39 -14.62
CA ALA A 234 3.63 -7.23 -15.26
C ALA A 234 5.01 -6.90 -14.67
N ILE A 235 5.16 -6.99 -13.34
CA ILE A 235 6.44 -6.78 -12.65
C ILE A 235 7.44 -7.87 -13.04
N GLU A 236 7.05 -9.13 -13.01
CA GLU A 236 7.89 -10.29 -13.39
C GLU A 236 8.36 -10.18 -14.84
N LYS A 237 7.46 -9.81 -15.76
CA LYS A 237 7.81 -9.59 -17.16
C LYS A 237 8.82 -8.45 -17.33
N ALA A 238 8.66 -7.34 -16.59
CA ALA A 238 9.58 -6.21 -16.65
C ALA A 238 10.98 -6.53 -16.08
N LEU A 239 11.09 -7.49 -15.17
CA LEU A 239 12.37 -7.96 -14.63
C LEU A 239 13.10 -8.95 -15.55
N GLN A 240 12.37 -9.66 -16.43
CA GLN A 240 12.94 -10.64 -17.37
C GLN A 240 13.35 -10.03 -18.71
N SER A 241 12.91 -8.83 -18.99
CA SER A 241 13.16 -8.11 -20.24
C SER A 241 14.38 -7.20 -20.18
#